data_f22fdc752efaa8ab2d4761396afc244d
#
_entry.id   f22fdc752efaa8ab2d4761396afc244d
#
_cell.length_a   1.000
_cell.length_b   1.000
_cell.length_c   1.000
_cell.angle_alpha   90.00
_cell.angle_beta   90.00
_cell.angle_gamma   90.00
#
_symmetry.space_group_name_H-M   'P 1'
#
loop_
_entity.id
_entity.type
_entity.pdbx_description
1 polymer ?
#
loop_
_entity_poly.entity_id
_entity_poly.type
_entity_poly.pdbx_seq_one_letter_code
_entity_poly.pdbx_strand_id
1 'polypeptide(L)'
;MSCKSSALCLFDEQDVQMDIINTVVTDFHPQNTISPGSPIEFLILGTPDDYIDLGDIRMLLRLKIIKTDKSAWDAGDQVNFINLPLASIFQDVFLKIGDTQVEGGQHIYPYNAYLSTLLQFHPSAKKTHMQAWGWNEDTPNKFDDKTDNEGITLRAAETVGGKVWELMGPLFLDLTHQPRYLLPNTNLQLKLLPAKAEFALQALGKTTGYDYRIEKCVLYVPRVSVMDAVISGHSKGLEKYNAKYPLNHIDITTFTITKENRSFIKDGLFQSQVPKMLVVGLLEHDAFNGNIKKSPFNFKHFNLNKIALYRDGELIPGQIFTPDYDDKHFAVAYTNTMHTLNYYNTDDSNGMTMEHFLNGYNLYAFNLTPDNTTQGPHRHLMRTGSLRLEVNFKKNLTGPVTVMLFAIIDAKIEITKTRDVIMSYTR
;
A
#
# COMPACT_ATOMS: atom_id res chain seq x y z
N MET A 1 -9.00 -0.52 25.91
CA MET A 1 -9.48 -1.50 26.93
C MET A 1 -10.98 -1.40 26.96
N SER A 2 -11.72 -2.42 26.51
CA SER A 2 -13.16 -2.48 26.78
C SER A 2 -13.31 -2.81 28.25
N CYS A 3 -13.93 -1.94 29.04
CA CYS A 3 -14.41 -2.31 30.37
C CYS A 3 -15.33 -3.52 30.21
N LYS A 4 -14.94 -4.67 30.70
CA LYS A 4 -15.87 -5.78 30.86
C LYS A 4 -16.90 -5.34 31.89
N SER A 5 -18.16 -5.20 31.48
CA SER A 5 -19.26 -5.00 32.41
C SER A 5 -19.20 -6.12 33.44
N SER A 6 -19.28 -5.78 34.72
CA SER A 6 -19.34 -6.78 35.78
C SER A 6 -20.60 -7.64 35.58
N ALA A 7 -20.48 -8.96 35.75
CA ALA A 7 -21.62 -9.86 35.71
C ALA A 7 -22.73 -9.53 36.77
N LEU A 8 -22.41 -8.62 37.70
CA LEU A 8 -23.35 -8.15 38.73
C LEU A 8 -23.96 -6.78 38.42
N CYS A 9 -23.61 -6.13 37.30
CA CYS A 9 -24.25 -4.89 36.85
C CYS A 9 -25.62 -5.21 36.18
N LEU A 10 -26.57 -5.71 36.94
CA LEU A 10 -27.87 -6.19 36.43
C LEU A 10 -28.83 -5.07 36.07
N PHE A 11 -28.56 -3.84 36.50
CA PHE A 11 -29.42 -2.67 36.31
C PHE A 11 -28.83 -1.62 35.38
N ASP A 12 -27.59 -1.82 34.92
CA ASP A 12 -27.00 -0.94 33.93
C ASP A 12 -27.37 -1.43 32.54
N GLU A 13 -27.94 -0.56 31.74
CA GLU A 13 -28.15 -0.80 30.31
C GLU A 13 -26.87 -0.57 29.54
N GLN A 14 -26.64 -1.34 28.47
CA GLN A 14 -25.53 -1.11 27.57
C GLN A 14 -25.79 0.14 26.73
N ASP A 15 -24.73 0.86 26.40
CA ASP A 15 -24.81 2.00 25.49
C ASP A 15 -25.47 1.59 24.17
N VAL A 16 -26.54 2.26 23.80
CA VAL A 16 -27.29 2.01 22.58
C VAL A 16 -26.86 2.99 21.52
N GLN A 17 -26.42 2.47 20.36
CA GLN A 17 -26.11 3.30 19.20
C GLN A 17 -27.44 3.84 18.61
N MET A 18 -27.59 5.16 18.56
CA MET A 18 -28.81 5.83 18.04
C MET A 18 -28.51 6.81 16.90
N ASP A 19 -27.25 7.13 16.64
CA ASP A 19 -26.86 8.20 15.72
C ASP A 19 -26.97 7.78 14.25
N ILE A 20 -26.74 6.50 13.94
CA ILE A 20 -26.83 5.94 12.59
C ILE A 20 -28.18 5.27 12.42
N ILE A 21 -28.94 5.71 11.41
CA ILE A 21 -30.24 5.16 11.06
C ILE A 21 -30.08 3.92 10.17
N ASN A 22 -29.25 4.04 9.14
CA ASN A 22 -29.07 3.00 8.13
C ASN A 22 -27.73 3.16 7.40
N THR A 23 -27.22 2.05 6.86
CA THR A 23 -26.08 2.03 5.93
C THR A 23 -26.49 1.27 4.68
N VAL A 24 -26.41 1.92 3.53
CA VAL A 24 -26.74 1.35 2.21
C VAL A 24 -25.52 1.37 1.33
N VAL A 25 -25.17 0.21 0.77
CA VAL A 25 -24.07 0.12 -0.22
C VAL A 25 -24.61 0.44 -1.59
N THR A 26 -24.01 1.44 -2.24
CA THR A 26 -24.35 1.87 -3.60
C THR A 26 -23.22 1.50 -4.54
N ASP A 27 -23.54 0.92 -5.69
CA ASP A 27 -22.59 0.59 -6.74
C ASP A 27 -22.40 1.77 -7.71
N PHE A 28 -21.14 2.05 -8.02
CA PHE A 28 -20.73 3.08 -8.99
C PHE A 28 -19.99 2.42 -10.13
N HIS A 29 -20.44 2.74 -11.35
CA HIS A 29 -19.82 2.28 -12.57
C HIS A 29 -18.90 3.37 -13.15
N PRO A 30 -17.89 3.00 -13.95
CA PRO A 30 -17.04 3.98 -14.64
C PRO A 30 -17.86 4.95 -15.50
N GLN A 31 -17.43 6.21 -15.51
CA GLN A 31 -18.03 7.23 -16.38
C GLN A 31 -17.71 7.02 -17.86
N ASN A 32 -16.58 6.38 -18.13
CA ASN A 32 -16.08 6.10 -19.48
C ASN A 32 -16.08 4.59 -19.77
N THR A 33 -16.10 4.24 -21.05
CA THR A 33 -15.95 2.85 -21.49
C THR A 33 -14.53 2.36 -21.13
N ILE A 34 -14.44 1.20 -20.49
CA ILE A 34 -13.17 0.58 -20.16
C ILE A 34 -12.48 0.15 -21.46
N SER A 35 -11.33 0.74 -21.74
CA SER A 35 -10.49 0.44 -22.91
C SER A 35 -9.06 0.13 -22.46
N PRO A 36 -8.34 -0.75 -23.16
CA PRO A 36 -6.95 -1.08 -22.80
C PRO A 36 -6.08 0.17 -22.67
N GLY A 37 -5.34 0.28 -21.57
CA GLY A 37 -4.44 1.40 -21.30
C GLY A 37 -5.10 2.75 -21.01
N SER A 38 -6.42 2.87 -21.12
CA SER A 38 -7.15 4.12 -20.84
C SER A 38 -7.46 4.23 -19.34
N PRO A 39 -7.41 5.44 -18.76
CA PRO A 39 -7.82 5.66 -17.38
C PRO A 39 -9.30 5.29 -17.17
N ILE A 40 -9.61 4.75 -15.98
CA ILE A 40 -10.98 4.45 -15.56
C ILE A 40 -11.38 5.52 -14.54
N GLU A 41 -12.48 6.22 -14.80
CA GLU A 41 -12.89 7.37 -14.00
C GLU A 41 -14.25 7.12 -13.33
N PHE A 42 -14.33 7.47 -12.05
CA PHE A 42 -15.55 7.41 -11.25
C PHE A 42 -15.87 8.77 -10.65
N LEU A 43 -17.14 9.08 -10.59
CA LEU A 43 -17.68 10.25 -9.88
C LEU A 43 -18.68 9.76 -8.84
N ILE A 44 -18.38 10.00 -7.58
CA ILE A 44 -19.24 9.71 -6.44
C ILE A 44 -19.77 11.05 -5.94
N LEU A 45 -21.01 11.35 -6.27
CA LEU A 45 -21.66 12.60 -5.86
C LEU A 45 -22.06 12.49 -4.38
N GLY A 46 -21.75 13.52 -3.61
CA GLY A 46 -22.24 13.68 -2.26
C GLY A 46 -23.74 13.97 -2.22
N THR A 47 -24.44 13.38 -1.26
CA THR A 47 -25.86 13.67 -0.99
C THR A 47 -25.98 14.59 0.24
N PRO A 48 -27.07 15.33 0.41
CA PRO A 48 -27.25 16.23 1.56
C PRO A 48 -27.32 15.51 2.91
N ASP A 49 -27.85 14.29 2.91
CA ASP A 49 -28.27 13.60 4.14
C ASP A 49 -27.37 12.42 4.51
N ASP A 50 -26.54 11.94 3.56
CA ASP A 50 -25.71 10.76 3.79
C ASP A 50 -24.23 11.12 3.91
N TYR A 51 -23.59 10.47 4.83
CA TYR A 51 -22.13 10.39 4.96
C TYR A 51 -21.59 9.25 4.08
N ILE A 52 -20.34 9.30 3.72
CA ILE A 52 -19.68 8.19 3.02
C ILE A 52 -18.70 7.51 3.97
N ASP A 53 -18.83 6.18 4.13
CA ASP A 53 -17.82 5.39 4.80
C ASP A 53 -16.67 5.10 3.85
N LEU A 54 -15.59 5.89 3.99
CA LEU A 54 -14.42 5.76 3.15
C LEU A 54 -13.64 4.47 3.43
N GLY A 55 -13.69 3.99 4.66
CA GLY A 55 -12.95 2.80 5.10
C GLY A 55 -13.51 1.49 4.56
N ASP A 56 -14.77 1.46 4.16
CA ASP A 56 -15.43 0.28 3.57
C ASP A 56 -15.74 0.44 2.08
N ILE A 57 -15.08 1.37 1.38
CA ILE A 57 -15.14 1.41 -0.09
C ILE A 57 -14.42 0.18 -0.64
N ARG A 58 -15.13 -0.59 -1.46
CA ARG A 58 -14.62 -1.81 -2.08
C ARG A 58 -14.66 -1.73 -3.59
N MET A 59 -13.60 -2.23 -4.24
CA MET A 59 -13.49 -2.31 -5.70
C MET A 59 -13.64 -3.75 -6.16
N LEU A 60 -14.56 -3.98 -7.09
CA LEU A 60 -14.70 -5.24 -7.83
C LEU A 60 -13.96 -5.09 -9.17
N LEU A 61 -13.11 -6.04 -9.48
CA LEU A 61 -12.44 -6.16 -10.76
C LEU A 61 -12.65 -7.53 -11.39
N ARG A 62 -12.85 -7.56 -12.71
CA ARG A 62 -12.73 -8.78 -13.52
C ARG A 62 -11.61 -8.62 -14.51
N LEU A 63 -10.61 -9.48 -14.41
CA LEU A 63 -9.39 -9.43 -15.18
C LEU A 63 -9.26 -10.62 -16.08
N LYS A 64 -8.70 -10.42 -17.26
CA LYS A 64 -8.42 -11.47 -18.22
C LYS A 64 -7.07 -11.24 -18.89
N ILE A 65 -6.24 -12.28 -18.94
CA ILE A 65 -5.01 -12.24 -19.74
C ILE A 65 -5.39 -12.59 -21.19
N ILE A 66 -4.85 -11.86 -22.13
CA ILE A 66 -5.08 -12.03 -23.56
C ILE A 66 -3.74 -12.18 -24.31
N LYS A 67 -3.78 -12.86 -25.45
CA LYS A 67 -2.67 -12.88 -26.39
C LYS A 67 -2.85 -11.76 -27.42
N THR A 68 -1.80 -11.02 -27.69
CA THR A 68 -1.83 -9.90 -28.65
C THR A 68 -2.05 -10.36 -30.08
N ASP A 69 -1.58 -11.56 -30.42
CA ASP A 69 -1.74 -12.21 -31.73
C ASP A 69 -3.07 -12.98 -31.88
N LYS A 70 -3.90 -13.00 -30.81
CA LYS A 70 -5.17 -13.74 -30.74
C LYS A 70 -5.06 -15.23 -30.99
N SER A 71 -3.87 -15.82 -30.89
CA SER A 71 -3.67 -17.26 -31.01
C SER A 71 -4.35 -18.03 -29.88
N ALA A 72 -4.60 -19.33 -30.10
CA ALA A 72 -5.11 -20.21 -29.05
C ALA A 72 -4.09 -20.37 -27.91
N TRP A 73 -4.59 -20.63 -26.71
CA TRP A 73 -3.77 -20.95 -25.56
C TRP A 73 -3.16 -22.34 -25.70
N ASP A 74 -1.88 -22.48 -25.34
CA ASP A 74 -1.19 -23.78 -25.33
C ASP A 74 -0.49 -24.02 -23.97
N ALA A 75 0.01 -25.24 -23.78
CA ALA A 75 0.68 -25.63 -22.53
C ALA A 75 1.98 -24.86 -22.26
N GLY A 76 2.55 -24.18 -23.25
CA GLY A 76 3.73 -23.33 -23.11
C GLY A 76 3.41 -21.91 -22.67
N ASP A 77 2.13 -21.55 -22.62
CA ASP A 77 1.68 -20.24 -22.19
C ASP A 77 1.62 -20.18 -20.65
N GLN A 78 2.76 -19.84 -20.05
CA GLN A 78 2.91 -19.72 -18.61
C GLN A 78 3.02 -18.23 -18.25
N VAL A 79 1.89 -17.61 -18.07
CA VAL A 79 1.76 -16.20 -17.72
C VAL A 79 0.73 -16.03 -16.60
N ASN A 80 1.03 -15.15 -15.66
CA ASN A 80 0.17 -14.83 -14.54
C ASN A 80 0.26 -13.33 -14.22
N PHE A 81 -0.69 -12.82 -13.45
CA PHE A 81 -0.55 -11.51 -12.84
C PHE A 81 0.51 -11.55 -11.72
N ILE A 82 1.21 -10.41 -11.52
CA ILE A 82 2.03 -10.22 -10.33
C ILE A 82 1.16 -10.25 -9.07
N ASN A 83 1.78 -10.36 -7.90
CA ASN A 83 1.03 -10.46 -6.64
C ASN A 83 0.13 -9.23 -6.40
N LEU A 84 -1.00 -9.43 -5.71
CA LEU A 84 -2.01 -8.41 -5.40
C LEU A 84 -2.56 -7.70 -6.66
N PRO A 85 -3.05 -8.42 -7.69
CA PRO A 85 -3.49 -7.81 -8.95
C PRO A 85 -4.61 -6.81 -8.80
N LEU A 86 -5.44 -6.89 -7.74
CA LEU A 86 -6.45 -5.86 -7.46
C LEU A 86 -5.85 -4.43 -7.45
N ALA A 87 -4.65 -4.28 -6.94
CA ALA A 87 -3.95 -3.00 -6.87
C ALA A 87 -2.82 -2.89 -7.90
N SER A 88 -2.05 -3.96 -8.12
CA SER A 88 -0.81 -3.91 -8.91
C SER A 88 -1.03 -3.72 -10.42
N ILE A 89 -2.25 -3.91 -10.93
CA ILE A 89 -2.60 -3.57 -12.31
C ILE A 89 -2.80 -2.07 -12.56
N PHE A 90 -2.79 -1.26 -11.51
CA PHE A 90 -2.88 0.20 -11.63
C PHE A 90 -1.54 0.83 -11.31
N GLN A 91 -0.99 1.57 -12.26
CA GLN A 91 0.26 2.33 -12.06
C GLN A 91 0.07 3.44 -11.04
N ASP A 92 -1.11 4.07 -11.05
CA ASP A 92 -1.45 5.15 -10.14
C ASP A 92 -2.97 5.24 -9.93
N VAL A 93 -3.36 5.79 -8.78
CA VAL A 93 -4.75 6.06 -8.43
C VAL A 93 -4.85 7.47 -7.90
N PHE A 94 -5.62 8.30 -8.60
CA PHE A 94 -5.84 9.69 -8.22
C PHE A 94 -7.16 9.82 -7.50
N LEU A 95 -7.14 10.48 -6.35
CA LEU A 95 -8.33 10.83 -5.60
C LEU A 95 -8.46 12.35 -5.48
N LYS A 96 -9.64 12.87 -5.82
CA LYS A 96 -10.01 14.26 -5.56
C LYS A 96 -11.21 14.34 -4.63
N ILE A 97 -11.19 15.32 -3.75
CA ILE A 97 -12.33 15.76 -2.96
C ILE A 97 -12.74 17.13 -3.50
N GLY A 98 -13.94 17.22 -4.06
CA GLY A 98 -14.32 18.42 -4.85
C GLY A 98 -13.33 18.65 -5.98
N ASP A 99 -12.72 19.84 -6.01
CA ASP A 99 -11.72 20.21 -7.03
C ASP A 99 -10.28 19.95 -6.58
N THR A 100 -10.08 19.59 -5.31
CA THR A 100 -8.74 19.40 -4.75
C THR A 100 -8.32 17.93 -4.85
N GLN A 101 -7.22 17.69 -5.57
CA GLN A 101 -6.62 16.36 -5.60
C GLN A 101 -5.91 16.09 -4.26
N VAL A 102 -6.26 15.01 -3.56
CA VAL A 102 -5.68 14.64 -2.27
C VAL A 102 -4.66 13.52 -2.38
N GLU A 103 -4.75 12.66 -3.40
CA GLU A 103 -3.82 11.55 -3.62
C GLU A 103 -3.51 11.31 -5.10
N GLY A 104 -2.40 10.61 -5.37
CA GLY A 104 -1.95 10.18 -6.71
C GLY A 104 -0.90 11.09 -7.35
N GLY A 105 -0.28 10.62 -8.43
CA GLY A 105 0.71 11.36 -9.24
C GLY A 105 2.16 10.92 -9.04
N GLN A 106 2.41 9.91 -8.22
CA GLN A 106 3.75 9.40 -7.96
C GLN A 106 4.08 8.11 -8.72
N HIS A 107 3.08 7.48 -9.36
CA HIS A 107 3.22 6.22 -10.11
C HIS A 107 3.76 5.05 -9.29
N ILE A 108 3.38 4.96 -8.02
CA ILE A 108 3.89 4.01 -7.04
C ILE A 108 2.78 3.24 -6.30
N TYR A 109 1.55 3.39 -6.72
CA TYR A 109 0.38 2.77 -6.09
C TYR A 109 0.53 1.25 -5.87
N PRO A 110 1.09 0.43 -6.81
CA PRO A 110 1.33 -0.98 -6.58
C PRO A 110 2.23 -1.26 -5.38
N TYR A 111 3.27 -0.46 -5.22
CA TYR A 111 4.22 -0.62 -4.11
C TYR A 111 3.62 -0.19 -2.78
N ASN A 112 2.81 0.88 -2.77
CA ASN A 112 2.04 1.26 -1.58
C ASN A 112 1.16 0.09 -1.13
N ALA A 113 0.33 -0.44 -2.02
CA ALA A 113 -0.57 -1.54 -1.72
C ALA A 113 0.19 -2.80 -1.26
N TYR A 114 1.25 -3.18 -1.97
CA TYR A 114 2.03 -4.38 -1.66
C TYR A 114 2.75 -4.27 -0.32
N LEU A 115 3.47 -3.18 -0.07
CA LEU A 115 4.22 -2.99 1.18
C LEU A 115 3.28 -2.82 2.37
N SER A 116 2.18 -2.08 2.24
CA SER A 116 1.17 -1.99 3.29
C SER A 116 0.59 -3.36 3.65
N THR A 117 0.27 -4.17 2.62
CA THR A 117 -0.23 -5.53 2.83
C THR A 117 0.82 -6.43 3.47
N LEU A 118 2.05 -6.40 2.96
CA LEU A 118 3.15 -7.24 3.45
C LEU A 118 3.49 -6.95 4.91
N LEU A 119 3.59 -5.66 5.26
CA LEU A 119 4.14 -5.22 6.54
C LEU A 119 3.11 -5.16 7.67
N GLN A 120 1.82 -4.89 7.36
CA GLN A 120 0.81 -4.59 8.38
C GLN A 120 -0.18 -5.71 8.66
N PHE A 121 -0.35 -6.67 7.74
CA PHE A 121 -1.37 -7.71 7.90
C PHE A 121 -0.80 -9.02 8.41
N HIS A 122 -1.57 -9.67 9.29
CA HIS A 122 -1.27 -10.98 9.84
C HIS A 122 -1.32 -12.09 8.78
N PRO A 123 -0.50 -13.16 8.89
CA PRO A 123 -0.49 -14.28 7.94
C PRO A 123 -1.84 -14.97 7.76
N SER A 124 -2.67 -15.03 8.81
CA SER A 124 -4.01 -15.62 8.71
C SER A 124 -4.92 -14.84 7.77
N ALA A 125 -4.88 -13.51 7.79
CA ALA A 125 -5.62 -12.67 6.86
C ALA A 125 -5.14 -12.86 5.42
N LYS A 126 -3.81 -12.90 5.22
CA LYS A 126 -3.17 -13.15 3.92
C LYS A 126 -3.55 -14.49 3.29
N LYS A 127 -3.73 -15.52 4.13
CA LYS A 127 -4.12 -16.88 3.71
C LYS A 127 -5.63 -17.11 3.60
N THR A 128 -6.46 -16.12 3.93
CA THR A 128 -7.92 -16.22 3.93
C THR A 128 -8.55 -15.16 3.03
N HIS A 129 -9.19 -14.15 3.60
CA HIS A 129 -9.98 -13.18 2.83
C HIS A 129 -9.16 -12.32 1.86
N MET A 130 -7.87 -12.12 2.09
CA MET A 130 -7.02 -11.36 1.15
C MET A 130 -6.72 -12.11 -0.15
N GLN A 131 -7.03 -13.41 -0.24
CA GLN A 131 -7.01 -14.12 -1.52
C GLN A 131 -8.05 -13.53 -2.50
N ALA A 132 -9.15 -12.96 -2.00
CA ALA A 132 -10.10 -12.22 -2.84
C ALA A 132 -9.51 -10.95 -3.47
N TRP A 133 -8.40 -10.42 -2.93
CA TRP A 133 -7.63 -9.30 -3.50
C TRP A 133 -6.57 -9.77 -4.50
N GLY A 134 -6.40 -11.09 -4.62
CA GLY A 134 -5.36 -11.75 -5.38
C GLY A 134 -4.03 -11.87 -4.65
N TRP A 135 -4.02 -11.71 -3.33
CA TRP A 135 -2.81 -11.97 -2.55
C TRP A 135 -2.49 -13.45 -2.50
N ASN A 136 -1.34 -13.82 -3.04
CA ASN A 136 -0.75 -15.15 -2.92
C ASN A 136 0.75 -14.96 -2.74
N GLU A 137 1.24 -15.30 -1.55
CA GLU A 137 2.62 -15.05 -1.14
C GLU A 137 3.60 -15.83 -2.01
N ASP A 138 4.61 -15.13 -2.51
CA ASP A 138 5.66 -15.75 -3.33
C ASP A 138 6.66 -16.50 -2.44
N THR A 139 7.07 -17.68 -2.86
CA THR A 139 8.06 -18.49 -2.13
C THR A 139 9.41 -17.75 -2.10
N PRO A 140 10.07 -17.65 -0.92
CA PRO A 140 11.38 -17.03 -0.79
C PRO A 140 12.38 -17.57 -1.81
N ASN A 141 13.20 -16.69 -2.39
CA ASN A 141 14.17 -17.00 -3.44
C ASN A 141 13.61 -17.57 -4.75
N LYS A 142 12.26 -17.57 -4.92
CA LYS A 142 11.59 -18.17 -6.11
C LYS A 142 10.71 -17.17 -6.85
N PHE A 143 10.86 -15.86 -6.63
CA PHE A 143 10.03 -14.83 -7.24
C PHE A 143 9.99 -14.87 -8.77
N ASP A 144 11.08 -15.35 -9.39
CA ASP A 144 11.23 -15.43 -10.84
C ASP A 144 11.30 -16.88 -11.32
N ASP A 145 10.91 -17.84 -10.47
CA ASP A 145 10.91 -19.28 -10.76
C ASP A 145 9.47 -19.80 -10.91
N LYS A 146 9.19 -20.44 -12.04
CA LYS A 146 7.86 -20.95 -12.35
C LYS A 146 7.53 -22.32 -11.73
N THR A 147 8.56 -23.05 -11.30
CA THR A 147 8.38 -24.46 -10.89
C THR A 147 8.16 -24.62 -9.40
N ASP A 148 8.79 -23.77 -8.59
CA ASP A 148 8.83 -23.94 -7.13
C ASP A 148 8.25 -22.72 -6.39
N ASN A 149 7.47 -21.87 -7.07
CA ASN A 149 6.81 -20.72 -6.44
C ASN A 149 5.30 -21.00 -6.28
N GLU A 150 4.88 -21.20 -5.03
CA GLU A 150 3.48 -21.48 -4.70
C GLU A 150 2.56 -20.31 -5.09
N GLY A 151 2.96 -19.07 -4.82
CA GLY A 151 2.17 -17.89 -5.15
C GLY A 151 1.94 -17.73 -6.65
N ILE A 152 2.98 -17.95 -7.48
CA ILE A 152 2.86 -17.94 -8.94
C ILE A 152 1.92 -19.05 -9.41
N THR A 153 2.05 -20.25 -8.85
CA THR A 153 1.23 -21.41 -9.23
C THR A 153 -0.25 -21.15 -8.96
N LEU A 154 -0.58 -20.59 -7.78
CA LEU A 154 -1.94 -20.25 -7.41
C LEU A 154 -2.52 -19.15 -8.33
N ARG A 155 -1.79 -18.07 -8.57
CA ARG A 155 -2.25 -16.99 -9.48
C ARG A 155 -2.42 -17.46 -10.92
N ALA A 156 -1.53 -18.34 -11.40
CA ALA A 156 -1.62 -18.90 -12.74
C ALA A 156 -2.85 -19.79 -12.92
N ALA A 157 -3.25 -20.54 -11.89
CA ALA A 157 -4.44 -21.40 -11.93
C ALA A 157 -5.74 -20.59 -12.15
N GLU A 158 -5.80 -19.36 -11.64
CA GLU A 158 -6.96 -18.48 -11.80
C GLU A 158 -7.11 -17.93 -13.23
N THR A 159 -6.01 -17.84 -13.98
CA THR A 159 -5.98 -17.17 -15.29
C THR A 159 -5.66 -18.11 -16.45
N VAL A 160 -5.41 -19.40 -16.16
CA VAL A 160 -5.04 -20.39 -17.16
C VAL A 160 -6.06 -20.46 -18.31
N GLY A 161 -5.56 -20.51 -19.56
CA GLY A 161 -6.40 -20.56 -20.74
C GLY A 161 -7.18 -19.26 -21.02
N GLY A 162 -6.79 -18.15 -20.42
CA GLY A 162 -7.48 -16.85 -20.57
C GLY A 162 -8.81 -16.80 -19.83
N LYS A 163 -8.95 -17.51 -18.71
CA LYS A 163 -10.11 -17.38 -17.83
C LYS A 163 -10.19 -15.96 -17.26
N VAL A 164 -11.41 -15.54 -16.93
CA VAL A 164 -11.67 -14.28 -16.23
C VAL A 164 -11.52 -14.52 -14.74
N TRP A 165 -10.64 -13.76 -14.10
CA TRP A 165 -10.45 -13.76 -12.65
C TRP A 165 -11.23 -12.62 -12.04
N GLU A 166 -12.08 -12.91 -11.05
CA GLU A 166 -12.83 -11.90 -10.30
C GLU A 166 -12.15 -11.62 -8.96
N LEU A 167 -11.92 -10.36 -8.68
CA LEU A 167 -11.27 -9.85 -7.49
C LEU A 167 -12.14 -8.80 -6.82
N MET A 168 -12.12 -8.77 -5.49
CA MET A 168 -12.81 -7.73 -4.72
C MET A 168 -12.02 -7.40 -3.45
N GLY A 169 -11.81 -6.12 -3.20
CA GLY A 169 -11.10 -5.65 -1.99
C GLY A 169 -11.07 -4.14 -1.86
N PRO A 170 -10.29 -3.62 -0.89
CA PRO A 170 -10.21 -2.20 -0.61
C PRO A 170 -9.41 -1.42 -1.65
N LEU A 171 -9.51 -0.10 -1.58
CA LEU A 171 -8.57 0.81 -2.21
C LEU A 171 -7.42 1.08 -1.22
N PHE A 172 -6.19 1.13 -1.73
CA PHE A 172 -5.00 1.42 -0.92
C PHE A 172 -4.64 2.91 -1.00
N LEU A 173 -5.56 3.74 -0.49
CA LEU A 173 -5.43 5.19 -0.41
C LEU A 173 -5.37 5.60 1.05
N ASP A 174 -4.61 6.64 1.38
CA ASP A 174 -4.46 7.10 2.77
C ASP A 174 -5.80 7.46 3.41
N LEU A 175 -6.66 8.10 2.61
CA LEU A 175 -7.98 8.54 3.06
C LEU A 175 -8.95 7.37 3.30
N THR A 176 -8.76 6.22 2.64
CA THR A 176 -9.60 5.03 2.84
C THR A 176 -9.17 4.18 4.03
N HIS A 177 -8.04 4.53 4.67
CA HIS A 177 -7.53 3.82 5.86
C HIS A 177 -7.71 4.61 7.16
N GLN A 178 -8.65 5.59 7.18
CA GLN A 178 -9.00 6.35 8.36
C GLN A 178 -10.48 6.11 8.75
N PRO A 179 -10.85 6.15 10.05
CA PRO A 179 -12.14 5.65 10.54
C PRO A 179 -13.30 6.66 10.46
N ARG A 180 -13.07 7.90 10.00
CA ARG A 180 -14.10 8.94 10.01
C ARG A 180 -14.89 8.97 8.71
N TYR A 181 -16.21 9.06 8.81
CA TYR A 181 -17.07 9.22 7.65
C TYR A 181 -16.88 10.58 6.97
N LEU A 182 -16.91 10.58 5.65
CA LEU A 182 -16.84 11.81 4.87
C LEU A 182 -18.15 12.58 4.99
N LEU A 183 -18.03 13.89 5.18
CA LEU A 183 -19.17 14.80 5.31
C LEU A 183 -20.13 14.74 4.12
N PRO A 184 -21.45 14.97 4.36
CA PRO A 184 -22.45 15.16 3.32
C PRO A 184 -22.07 16.29 2.35
N ASN A 185 -22.65 16.26 1.15
CA ASN A 185 -22.38 17.25 0.09
C ASN A 185 -20.90 17.35 -0.31
N THR A 186 -20.16 16.24 -0.20
CA THR A 186 -18.75 16.18 -0.61
C THR A 186 -18.61 15.20 -1.78
N ASN A 187 -18.16 15.70 -2.92
CA ASN A 187 -17.96 14.88 -4.11
C ASN A 187 -16.58 14.25 -4.10
N LEU A 188 -16.50 12.98 -4.53
CA LEU A 188 -15.25 12.27 -4.76
C LEU A 188 -15.10 11.96 -6.24
N GLN A 189 -13.91 12.19 -6.77
CA GLN A 189 -13.51 11.75 -8.09
C GLN A 189 -12.33 10.79 -7.96
N LEU A 190 -12.49 9.59 -8.48
CA LEU A 190 -11.46 8.58 -8.51
C LEU A 190 -11.06 8.31 -9.96
N LYS A 191 -9.75 8.32 -10.22
CA LYS A 191 -9.19 8.00 -11.53
C LYS A 191 -8.12 6.93 -11.37
N LEU A 192 -8.34 5.78 -11.99
CA LEU A 192 -7.43 4.63 -11.98
C LEU A 192 -6.63 4.64 -13.29
N LEU A 193 -5.31 4.65 -13.21
CA LEU A 193 -4.42 4.59 -14.37
C LEU A 193 -3.86 3.18 -14.51
N PRO A 194 -4.24 2.39 -15.54
CA PRO A 194 -3.73 1.03 -15.73
C PRO A 194 -2.20 1.00 -15.90
N ALA A 195 -1.56 0.00 -15.34
CA ALA A 195 -0.14 -0.28 -15.51
C ALA A 195 0.13 -0.94 -16.88
N LYS A 196 1.37 -0.88 -17.34
CA LYS A 196 1.80 -1.60 -18.56
C LYS A 196 1.78 -3.10 -18.31
N ALA A 197 1.53 -3.88 -19.37
CA ALA A 197 1.52 -5.33 -19.30
C ALA A 197 2.85 -5.91 -18.80
N GLU A 198 3.98 -5.30 -19.18
CA GLU A 198 5.32 -5.72 -18.76
C GLU A 198 5.56 -5.58 -17.24
N PHE A 199 4.78 -4.73 -16.57
CA PHE A 199 4.79 -4.61 -15.10
C PHE A 199 3.74 -5.51 -14.46
N ALA A 200 2.52 -5.51 -15.00
CA ALA A 200 1.36 -6.19 -14.39
C ALA A 200 1.38 -7.73 -14.56
N LEU A 201 2.10 -8.22 -15.57
CA LEU A 201 2.18 -9.63 -15.90
C LEU A 201 3.59 -10.19 -15.68
N GLN A 202 3.64 -11.47 -15.30
CA GLN A 202 4.88 -12.23 -15.24
C GLN A 202 4.76 -13.45 -16.16
N ALA A 203 5.62 -13.53 -17.18
CA ALA A 203 5.66 -14.64 -18.13
C ALA A 203 6.98 -15.38 -18.02
N LEU A 204 6.95 -16.56 -17.43
CA LEU A 204 8.13 -17.38 -17.15
C LEU A 204 8.40 -18.45 -18.24
N GLY A 205 7.52 -18.53 -19.26
CA GLY A 205 7.68 -19.32 -20.45
C GLY A 205 8.01 -18.45 -21.67
N LYS A 206 7.09 -18.41 -22.63
CA LYS A 206 7.14 -17.42 -23.73
C LYS A 206 6.97 -16.03 -23.12
N THR A 207 7.77 -15.08 -23.54
CA THR A 207 7.83 -13.75 -22.88
C THR A 207 7.23 -12.63 -23.70
N THR A 208 6.75 -12.89 -24.87
CA THR A 208 6.17 -11.90 -25.78
C THR A 208 4.75 -12.27 -26.16
N GLY A 209 3.95 -11.28 -26.44
CA GLY A 209 2.62 -11.48 -26.97
C GLY A 209 1.51 -11.59 -25.91
N TYR A 210 1.75 -11.16 -24.67
CA TYR A 210 0.70 -11.11 -23.65
C TYR A 210 0.35 -9.69 -23.30
N ASP A 211 -0.94 -9.50 -23.05
CA ASP A 211 -1.54 -8.27 -22.53
C ASP A 211 -2.69 -8.66 -21.59
N TYR A 212 -3.30 -7.70 -20.93
CA TYR A 212 -4.46 -7.96 -20.08
C TYR A 212 -5.61 -7.02 -20.41
N ARG A 213 -6.82 -7.44 -20.04
CA ARG A 213 -8.02 -6.65 -20.16
C ARG A 213 -8.76 -6.59 -18.84
N ILE A 214 -9.26 -5.41 -18.51
CA ILE A 214 -10.22 -5.20 -17.43
C ILE A 214 -11.60 -5.32 -18.05
N GLU A 215 -12.30 -6.43 -17.74
CA GLU A 215 -13.64 -6.72 -18.27
C GLU A 215 -14.74 -5.98 -17.48
N LYS A 216 -14.50 -5.78 -16.17
CA LYS A 216 -15.43 -5.07 -15.28
C LYS A 216 -14.65 -4.36 -14.17
N CYS A 217 -15.08 -3.15 -13.84
CA CYS A 217 -14.61 -2.40 -12.68
C CYS A 217 -15.81 -1.69 -12.05
N VAL A 218 -16.09 -1.93 -10.77
CA VAL A 218 -17.22 -1.34 -10.04
C VAL A 218 -16.76 -0.97 -8.65
N LEU A 219 -17.17 0.19 -8.16
CA LEU A 219 -16.95 0.60 -6.78
C LEU A 219 -18.23 0.41 -5.97
N TYR A 220 -18.12 -0.23 -4.83
CA TYR A 220 -19.17 -0.36 -3.82
C TYR A 220 -18.88 0.64 -2.72
N VAL A 221 -19.76 1.63 -2.56
CA VAL A 221 -19.58 2.76 -1.65
C VAL A 221 -20.68 2.75 -0.61
N PRO A 222 -20.39 2.51 0.68
CA PRO A 222 -21.38 2.59 1.73
C PRO A 222 -21.76 4.06 2.02
N ARG A 223 -23.05 4.31 2.01
CA ARG A 223 -23.68 5.57 2.42
C ARG A 223 -24.34 5.39 3.76
N VAL A 224 -24.04 6.27 4.69
CA VAL A 224 -24.48 6.19 6.07
C VAL A 224 -25.47 7.32 6.33
N SER A 225 -26.73 6.97 6.53
CA SER A 225 -27.77 7.91 6.92
C SER A 225 -27.78 8.06 8.45
N VAL A 226 -27.76 9.28 8.93
CA VAL A 226 -27.70 9.59 10.36
C VAL A 226 -28.90 10.45 10.78
N MET A 227 -29.17 10.53 12.08
CA MET A 227 -30.25 11.36 12.62
C MET A 227 -30.01 12.85 12.31
N ASP A 228 -31.08 13.59 12.04
CA ASP A 228 -31.06 15.04 11.74
C ASP A 228 -30.34 15.85 12.81
N ALA A 229 -30.40 15.43 14.05
CA ALA A 229 -29.69 16.06 15.17
C ALA A 229 -28.17 16.04 14.98
N VAL A 230 -27.62 14.95 14.43
CA VAL A 230 -26.18 14.78 14.11
C VAL A 230 -25.80 15.74 12.97
N ILE A 231 -26.59 15.74 11.87
CA ILE A 231 -26.36 16.62 10.71
C ILE A 231 -26.36 18.09 11.16
N SER A 232 -27.37 18.48 11.94
CA SER A 232 -27.51 19.84 12.48
C SER A 232 -26.33 20.19 13.40
N GLY A 233 -25.93 19.26 14.28
CA GLY A 233 -24.78 19.42 15.17
C GLY A 233 -23.48 19.63 14.41
N HIS A 234 -23.20 18.81 13.38
CA HIS A 234 -22.03 18.94 12.53
C HIS A 234 -22.05 20.24 11.71
N SER A 235 -23.22 20.64 11.19
CA SER A 235 -23.35 21.91 10.47
C SER A 235 -23.03 23.13 11.37
N LYS A 236 -23.51 23.14 12.62
CA LYS A 236 -23.14 24.17 13.61
C LYS A 236 -21.66 24.10 13.99
N GLY A 237 -21.11 22.89 14.09
CA GLY A 237 -19.69 22.68 14.35
C GLY A 237 -18.81 23.26 13.26
N LEU A 238 -19.20 23.07 11.99
CA LEU A 238 -18.49 23.57 10.79
C LEU A 238 -18.52 25.11 10.68
N GLU A 239 -19.37 25.82 11.42
CA GLU A 239 -19.33 27.28 11.51
C GLU A 239 -18.12 27.78 12.31
N LYS A 240 -17.59 26.95 13.22
CA LYS A 240 -16.50 27.31 14.11
C LYS A 240 -15.20 26.56 13.82
N TYR A 241 -15.30 25.35 13.32
CA TYR A 241 -14.17 24.43 13.14
C TYR A 241 -14.27 23.68 11.84
N ASN A 242 -13.13 23.38 11.21
CA ASN A 242 -13.07 22.47 10.08
C ASN A 242 -13.23 21.01 10.54
N ALA A 243 -13.84 20.17 9.71
CA ALA A 243 -13.84 18.74 9.91
C ALA A 243 -12.43 18.18 9.67
N LYS A 244 -11.94 17.35 10.59
CA LYS A 244 -10.56 16.85 10.58
C LYS A 244 -10.53 15.36 10.30
N TYR A 245 -9.77 14.95 9.29
CA TYR A 245 -9.53 13.58 8.89
C TYR A 245 -8.06 13.25 9.14
N PRO A 246 -7.74 12.71 10.32
CA PRO A 246 -6.39 12.27 10.64
C PRO A 246 -6.06 10.99 9.87
N LEU A 247 -4.91 10.95 9.20
CA LEU A 247 -4.48 9.81 8.39
C LEU A 247 -2.96 9.59 8.47
N ASN A 248 -2.53 8.41 8.09
CA ASN A 248 -1.14 8.11 7.84
C ASN A 248 -0.88 8.34 6.35
N HIS A 249 -0.14 9.40 6.03
CA HIS A 249 0.26 9.65 4.65
C HIS A 249 1.46 8.76 4.29
N ILE A 250 1.33 8.02 3.19
CA ILE A 250 2.40 7.18 2.67
C ILE A 250 3.08 7.92 1.52
N ASP A 251 4.36 8.21 1.71
CA ASP A 251 5.22 8.80 0.69
C ASP A 251 6.29 7.78 0.27
N ILE A 252 6.37 7.49 -1.03
CA ILE A 252 7.37 6.58 -1.57
C ILE A 252 8.26 7.33 -2.53
N THR A 253 9.54 7.41 -2.20
CA THR A 253 10.56 8.03 -3.02
C THR A 253 11.55 6.98 -3.51
N THR A 254 11.99 7.08 -4.77
CA THR A 254 12.93 6.13 -5.36
C THR A 254 14.17 6.81 -5.90
N PHE A 255 15.31 6.12 -5.80
CA PHE A 255 16.59 6.55 -6.35
C PHE A 255 17.26 5.39 -7.08
N THR A 256 17.98 5.68 -8.13
CA THR A 256 18.73 4.65 -8.89
C THR A 256 20.21 4.71 -8.57
N ILE A 257 20.77 3.56 -8.17
CA ILE A 257 22.22 3.37 -8.05
C ILE A 257 22.69 2.72 -9.36
N THR A 258 23.66 3.34 -10.03
CA THR A 258 24.21 2.79 -11.27
C THR A 258 25.08 1.56 -11.01
N LYS A 259 25.23 0.71 -12.03
CA LYS A 259 26.13 -0.45 -11.97
C LYS A 259 27.55 -0.04 -11.60
N GLU A 260 28.32 -0.97 -11.08
CA GLU A 260 29.72 -0.80 -10.65
C GLU A 260 29.94 0.08 -9.41
N ASN A 261 28.89 0.72 -8.89
CA ASN A 261 28.97 1.41 -7.62
C ASN A 261 28.98 0.42 -6.46
N ARG A 262 29.73 0.80 -5.41
CA ARG A 262 29.83 0.05 -4.15
C ARG A 262 29.22 0.80 -2.97
N SER A 263 28.90 2.06 -3.14
CA SER A 263 28.31 2.90 -2.10
C SER A 263 27.26 3.83 -2.67
N PHE A 264 26.31 4.18 -1.84
CA PHE A 264 25.27 5.16 -2.13
C PHE A 264 25.03 6.02 -0.90
N ILE A 265 25.05 7.32 -1.08
CA ILE A 265 24.75 8.31 -0.04
C ILE A 265 23.74 9.27 -0.61
N LYS A 266 22.68 9.51 0.13
CA LYS A 266 21.64 10.47 -0.22
C LYS A 266 21.29 11.34 0.98
N ASP A 267 21.52 12.62 0.83
CA ASP A 267 21.17 13.65 1.81
C ASP A 267 19.84 14.29 1.45
N GLY A 268 19.24 14.95 2.44
CA GLY A 268 18.05 15.78 2.25
C GLY A 268 16.79 15.01 1.91
N LEU A 269 16.62 13.80 2.45
CA LEU A 269 15.39 13.03 2.34
C LEU A 269 14.30 13.64 3.20
N PHE A 270 13.06 13.75 2.68
CA PHE A 270 11.88 14.19 3.43
C PHE A 270 12.08 15.52 4.17
N GLN A 271 12.57 16.55 3.47
CA GLN A 271 12.92 17.86 4.07
C GLN A 271 11.73 18.61 4.68
N SER A 272 10.52 18.40 4.14
CA SER A 272 9.31 19.08 4.60
C SER A 272 8.80 18.55 5.94
N GLN A 273 8.91 17.24 6.15
CA GLN A 273 8.45 16.56 7.36
C GLN A 273 9.19 15.25 7.55
N VAL A 274 9.77 15.04 8.73
CA VAL A 274 10.40 13.77 9.10
C VAL A 274 9.31 12.72 9.28
N PRO A 275 9.38 11.58 8.57
CA PRO A 275 8.41 10.49 8.75
C PRO A 275 8.53 9.85 10.13
N LYS A 276 7.46 9.22 10.60
CA LYS A 276 7.49 8.43 11.82
C LYS A 276 8.15 7.06 11.62
N MET A 277 8.04 6.52 10.42
CA MET A 277 8.67 5.25 10.03
C MET A 277 9.19 5.37 8.60
N LEU A 278 10.38 4.84 8.39
CA LEU A 278 10.99 4.71 7.07
C LEU A 278 11.38 3.25 6.82
N VAL A 279 10.91 2.68 5.72
CA VAL A 279 11.31 1.35 5.26
C VAL A 279 12.13 1.51 3.98
N VAL A 280 13.29 0.87 3.94
CA VAL A 280 14.21 0.88 2.80
C VAL A 280 14.26 -0.49 2.17
N GLY A 281 13.98 -0.56 0.88
CA GLY A 281 14.09 -1.78 0.07
C GLY A 281 14.92 -1.55 -1.17
N LEU A 282 15.56 -2.60 -1.68
CA LEU A 282 16.38 -2.57 -2.88
C LEU A 282 15.79 -3.50 -3.94
N LEU A 283 15.65 -3.00 -5.16
CA LEU A 283 15.07 -3.72 -6.30
C LEU A 283 15.99 -3.67 -7.51
N GLU A 284 15.92 -4.69 -8.36
CA GLU A 284 16.50 -4.59 -9.69
C GLU A 284 15.77 -3.50 -10.49
N HIS A 285 16.53 -2.59 -11.09
CA HIS A 285 15.98 -1.43 -11.78
C HIS A 285 15.09 -1.80 -12.97
N ASP A 286 15.41 -2.87 -13.69
CA ASP A 286 14.62 -3.37 -14.80
C ASP A 286 13.29 -4.00 -14.33
N ALA A 287 13.27 -4.71 -13.19
CA ALA A 287 12.05 -5.21 -12.58
C ALA A 287 11.14 -4.07 -12.12
N PHE A 288 11.72 -3.03 -11.54
CA PHE A 288 10.99 -1.82 -11.12
C PHE A 288 10.32 -1.11 -12.31
N ASN A 289 10.99 -1.02 -13.46
CA ASN A 289 10.44 -0.39 -14.67
C ASN A 289 9.46 -1.28 -15.46
N GLY A 290 9.31 -2.53 -15.07
CA GLY A 290 8.46 -3.51 -15.74
C GLY A 290 9.27 -4.45 -16.67
N ASN A 291 9.59 -5.61 -16.16
CA ASN A 291 10.19 -6.70 -16.91
C ASN A 291 9.33 -7.95 -16.73
N ILE A 292 8.70 -8.41 -17.78
CA ILE A 292 7.76 -9.53 -17.76
C ILE A 292 8.37 -10.85 -17.23
N LYS A 293 9.71 -10.95 -17.17
CA LYS A 293 10.43 -12.11 -16.61
C LYS A 293 10.72 -12.02 -15.13
N LYS A 294 10.52 -10.83 -14.52
CA LYS A 294 10.93 -10.55 -13.16
C LYS A 294 9.78 -10.01 -12.34
N SER A 295 9.71 -10.42 -11.08
CA SER A 295 8.77 -9.84 -10.14
C SER A 295 9.23 -8.45 -9.70
N PRO A 296 8.39 -7.41 -9.79
CA PRO A 296 8.71 -6.08 -9.29
C PRO A 296 8.72 -6.01 -7.76
N PHE A 297 8.30 -7.07 -7.07
CA PHE A 297 8.23 -7.13 -5.61
C PHE A 297 9.33 -7.99 -4.98
N ASN A 298 10.38 -8.34 -5.76
CA ASN A 298 11.52 -9.09 -5.28
C ASN A 298 12.57 -8.16 -4.66
N PHE A 299 12.45 -7.87 -3.36
CA PHE A 299 13.40 -7.03 -2.63
C PHE A 299 14.65 -7.82 -2.25
N LYS A 300 15.77 -7.51 -2.91
CA LYS A 300 17.04 -8.24 -2.78
C LYS A 300 18.04 -7.47 -1.90
N HIS A 301 18.91 -8.18 -1.20
CA HIS A 301 19.95 -7.57 -0.35
C HIS A 301 21.19 -7.09 -1.13
N PHE A 302 21.43 -7.55 -2.36
CA PHE A 302 22.59 -7.20 -3.20
C PHE A 302 23.95 -7.28 -2.47
N ASN A 303 24.08 -8.17 -1.48
CA ASN A 303 25.23 -8.25 -0.57
C ASN A 303 25.59 -6.90 0.08
N LEU A 304 24.55 -6.17 0.50
CA LEU A 304 24.67 -4.97 1.31
C LEU A 304 25.41 -5.33 2.62
N ASN A 305 26.46 -4.57 2.94
CA ASN A 305 27.28 -4.81 4.15
C ASN A 305 27.24 -3.63 5.13
N LYS A 306 26.59 -2.52 4.77
CA LYS A 306 26.33 -1.39 5.66
C LYS A 306 25.07 -0.67 5.23
N ILE A 307 24.18 -0.39 6.17
CA ILE A 307 23.11 0.58 6.04
C ILE A 307 23.01 1.42 7.30
N ALA A 308 22.93 2.73 7.13
CA ALA A 308 22.83 3.69 8.22
C ALA A 308 21.89 4.84 7.84
N LEU A 309 21.05 5.24 8.76
CA LEU A 309 20.17 6.40 8.63
C LEU A 309 20.57 7.45 9.68
N TYR A 310 20.74 8.68 9.22
CA TYR A 310 21.04 9.82 10.08
C TYR A 310 19.90 10.84 10.01
N ARG A 311 19.56 11.41 11.15
CA ARG A 311 18.65 12.54 11.29
C ARG A 311 19.43 13.71 11.91
N ASP A 312 19.52 14.83 11.20
CA ASP A 312 20.25 16.03 11.64
C ASP A 312 21.71 15.74 12.08
N GLY A 313 22.34 14.73 11.44
CA GLY A 313 23.69 14.26 11.76
C GLY A 313 23.77 13.18 12.84
N GLU A 314 22.69 12.89 13.55
CA GLU A 314 22.62 11.84 14.56
C GLU A 314 22.18 10.50 13.95
N LEU A 315 22.87 9.42 14.32
CA LEU A 315 22.59 8.07 13.85
C LEU A 315 21.28 7.53 14.46
N ILE A 316 20.37 7.00 13.66
CA ILE A 316 19.09 6.40 14.07
C ILE A 316 19.07 4.91 13.67
N PRO A 317 18.75 4.00 14.58
CA PRO A 317 18.40 4.09 16.01
C PRO A 317 19.61 4.10 16.95
N GLY A 318 20.70 4.73 16.61
CA GLY A 318 21.91 4.80 17.41
C GLY A 318 22.96 3.74 17.05
N GLN A 319 22.70 2.90 16.04
CA GLN A 319 23.62 1.89 15.55
C GLN A 319 23.59 1.77 14.03
N ILE A 320 24.72 1.38 13.46
CA ILE A 320 24.85 1.05 12.05
C ILE A 320 24.55 -0.44 11.89
N PHE A 321 23.72 -0.77 10.90
CA PHE A 321 23.52 -2.19 10.56
C PHE A 321 24.57 -2.63 9.57
N THR A 322 25.29 -3.71 9.94
CA THR A 322 26.37 -4.30 9.12
C THR A 322 26.07 -5.79 8.87
N PRO A 323 25.04 -6.10 8.06
CA PRO A 323 24.72 -7.50 7.79
C PRO A 323 25.82 -8.16 6.94
N ASP A 324 26.04 -9.44 7.16
CA ASP A 324 26.82 -10.33 6.29
C ASP A 324 25.92 -11.48 5.84
N TYR A 325 25.51 -11.43 4.57
CA TYR A 325 24.59 -12.41 4.00
C TYR A 325 25.26 -13.72 3.61
N ASP A 326 26.60 -13.70 3.33
CA ASP A 326 27.37 -14.89 3.02
C ASP A 326 27.44 -15.81 4.26
N ASP A 327 27.67 -15.22 5.45
CA ASP A 327 27.77 -15.93 6.73
C ASP A 327 26.43 -15.94 7.52
N LYS A 328 25.34 -15.44 6.93
CA LYS A 328 23.99 -15.33 7.53
C LYS A 328 23.95 -14.50 8.83
N HIS A 329 24.81 -13.50 8.96
CA HIS A 329 24.83 -12.59 10.11
C HIS A 329 24.00 -11.33 9.84
N PHE A 330 22.67 -11.44 9.86
CA PHE A 330 21.73 -10.33 9.66
C PHE A 330 20.60 -10.26 10.69
N ALA A 331 20.71 -11.05 11.77
CA ALA A 331 19.66 -11.10 12.80
C ALA A 331 19.37 -9.73 13.42
N VAL A 332 20.39 -8.88 13.63
CA VAL A 332 20.22 -7.53 14.19
C VAL A 332 19.33 -6.67 13.29
N ALA A 333 19.57 -6.66 11.98
CA ALA A 333 18.78 -5.89 11.03
C ALA A 333 17.34 -6.42 10.93
N TYR A 334 17.17 -7.74 10.88
CA TYR A 334 15.85 -8.39 10.90
C TYR A 334 15.07 -8.04 12.18
N THR A 335 15.69 -8.22 13.36
CA THR A 335 15.06 -7.92 14.66
C THR A 335 14.66 -6.46 14.78
N ASN A 336 15.53 -5.53 14.33
CA ASN A 336 15.19 -4.10 14.31
C ASN A 336 13.99 -3.81 13.41
N THR A 337 13.89 -4.47 12.25
CA THR A 337 12.73 -4.35 11.37
C THR A 337 11.46 -4.83 12.07
N MET A 338 11.47 -6.00 12.72
CA MET A 338 10.32 -6.50 13.48
C MET A 338 9.96 -5.59 14.68
N HIS A 339 10.95 -5.03 15.36
CA HIS A 339 10.74 -4.07 16.45
C HIS A 339 10.08 -2.79 15.95
N THR A 340 10.58 -2.23 14.84
CA THR A 340 10.01 -1.02 14.21
C THR A 340 8.56 -1.23 13.76
N LEU A 341 8.22 -2.43 13.31
CA LEU A 341 6.87 -2.82 12.91
C LEU A 341 5.97 -3.23 14.08
N ASN A 342 6.45 -3.15 15.33
CA ASN A 342 5.75 -3.51 16.57
C ASN A 342 5.37 -5.00 16.69
N TYR A 343 6.12 -5.90 16.05
CA TYR A 343 5.91 -7.36 16.17
C TYR A 343 6.88 -8.06 17.12
N TYR A 344 7.91 -7.38 17.61
CA TYR A 344 8.99 -8.02 18.37
C TYR A 344 8.56 -8.59 19.75
N ASN A 345 7.66 -7.90 20.44
CA ASN A 345 7.21 -8.26 21.79
C ASN A 345 5.71 -8.63 21.83
N THR A 346 5.18 -9.18 20.74
CA THR A 346 3.77 -9.55 20.64
C THR A 346 3.63 -10.99 20.18
N ASP A 347 2.46 -11.60 20.42
CA ASP A 347 2.09 -12.90 19.86
C ASP A 347 1.61 -12.77 18.39
N ASP A 348 1.61 -11.56 17.85
CA ASP A 348 1.22 -11.25 16.47
C ASP A 348 2.45 -11.16 15.56
N SER A 349 2.26 -11.34 14.25
CA SER A 349 3.32 -11.30 13.25
C SER A 349 2.77 -10.96 11.87
N ASN A 350 3.58 -10.34 11.04
CA ASN A 350 3.28 -10.18 9.61
C ASN A 350 3.68 -11.41 8.75
N GLY A 351 4.25 -12.44 9.36
CA GLY A 351 4.69 -13.67 8.68
C GLY A 351 6.07 -13.62 8.03
N MET A 352 6.76 -12.49 8.05
CA MET A 352 8.13 -12.40 7.52
C MET A 352 9.09 -13.16 8.43
N THR A 353 9.64 -14.26 7.94
CA THR A 353 10.70 -15.04 8.63
C THR A 353 12.09 -14.49 8.28
N MET A 354 13.12 -14.97 8.97
CA MET A 354 14.51 -14.67 8.60
C MET A 354 14.85 -15.17 7.18
N GLU A 355 14.24 -16.27 6.74
CA GLU A 355 14.40 -16.77 5.38
C GLU A 355 13.76 -15.82 4.35
N HIS A 356 12.58 -15.29 4.63
CA HIS A 356 11.95 -14.24 3.84
C HIS A 356 12.85 -13.01 3.73
N PHE A 357 13.38 -12.54 4.86
CA PHE A 357 14.28 -11.39 4.88
C PHE A 357 15.56 -11.61 4.06
N LEU A 358 16.11 -12.81 4.06
CA LEU A 358 17.25 -13.18 3.22
C LEU A 358 16.88 -13.22 1.73
N ASN A 359 15.68 -13.70 1.38
CA ASN A 359 15.35 -14.20 0.06
C ASN A 359 14.12 -13.53 -0.56
N GLY A 360 14.18 -12.22 -0.82
CA GLY A 360 13.17 -11.52 -1.62
C GLY A 360 12.27 -10.56 -0.85
N TYR A 361 12.36 -10.51 0.48
CA TYR A 361 11.66 -9.54 1.33
C TYR A 361 12.66 -8.73 2.18
N ASN A 362 13.81 -8.36 1.59
CA ASN A 362 14.87 -7.66 2.30
C ASN A 362 14.50 -6.18 2.50
N LEU A 363 13.87 -5.88 3.63
CA LEU A 363 13.35 -4.57 3.97
C LEU A 363 13.92 -4.11 5.32
N TYR A 364 14.54 -2.95 5.35
CA TYR A 364 15.10 -2.34 6.56
C TYR A 364 14.16 -1.26 7.08
N ALA A 365 13.58 -1.45 8.25
CA ALA A 365 12.70 -0.46 8.86
C ALA A 365 13.43 0.35 9.95
N PHE A 366 13.20 1.66 9.93
CA PHE A 366 13.72 2.62 10.88
C PHE A 366 12.58 3.36 11.58
N ASN A 367 12.59 3.34 12.90
CA ASN A 367 11.67 4.10 13.73
C ASN A 367 12.26 5.49 14.00
N LEU A 368 11.52 6.54 13.67
CA LEU A 368 11.92 7.93 13.81
C LEU A 368 11.08 8.68 14.86
N THR A 369 10.17 7.97 15.53
CA THR A 369 9.34 8.53 16.59
C THR A 369 10.14 8.73 17.89
N PRO A 370 9.84 9.74 18.68
CA PRO A 370 10.58 10.02 19.93
C PRO A 370 10.33 8.99 21.04
N ASP A 371 9.20 8.31 20.99
CA ASP A 371 8.73 7.33 22.00
C ASP A 371 8.80 5.88 21.52
N ASN A 372 9.41 5.65 20.35
CA ASN A 372 9.53 4.36 19.68
C ASN A 372 8.18 3.68 19.32
N THR A 373 7.09 4.45 19.22
CA THR A 373 5.77 3.92 18.83
C THR A 373 5.39 4.35 17.41
N THR A 374 5.52 3.47 16.44
CA THR A 374 5.11 3.74 15.05
C THR A 374 3.60 3.56 14.82
N GLN A 375 2.95 2.75 15.65
CA GLN A 375 1.52 2.41 15.58
C GLN A 375 0.87 2.65 16.94
N GLY A 376 0.65 3.91 17.30
CA GLY A 376 -0.02 4.30 18.55
C GLY A 376 -1.36 4.98 18.27
N PRO A 377 -2.21 5.11 19.30
CA PRO A 377 -3.48 5.85 19.20
C PRO A 377 -3.28 7.36 19.12
N HIS A 378 -2.06 7.86 19.41
CA HIS A 378 -1.69 9.27 19.37
C HIS A 378 -0.87 9.60 18.13
N ARG A 379 -0.82 10.89 17.83
CA ARG A 379 -0.01 11.44 16.76
C ARG A 379 1.22 12.09 17.33
N HIS A 380 2.29 12.06 16.57
CA HIS A 380 3.53 12.73 16.94
C HIS A 380 3.51 14.19 16.48
N LEU A 381 4.26 15.02 17.22
CA LEU A 381 4.50 16.39 16.79
C LEU A 381 5.22 16.37 15.43
N MET A 382 4.68 17.12 14.47
CA MET A 382 5.35 17.32 13.18
C MET A 382 6.74 17.92 13.41
N ARG A 383 7.75 17.26 12.87
CA ARG A 383 9.14 17.67 12.94
C ARG A 383 9.69 17.91 11.55
N THR A 384 10.41 18.98 11.39
CA THR A 384 11.27 19.22 10.24
C THR A 384 12.67 18.75 10.57
N GLY A 385 13.44 18.32 9.61
CA GLY A 385 14.81 17.85 9.79
C GLY A 385 15.37 17.31 8.49
N SER A 386 16.65 17.02 8.46
CA SER A 386 17.32 16.42 7.32
C SER A 386 17.61 14.95 7.59
N LEU A 387 17.14 14.07 6.71
CA LEU A 387 17.48 12.66 6.74
C LEU A 387 18.56 12.38 5.69
N ARG A 388 19.54 11.55 6.07
CA ARG A 388 20.61 11.06 5.21
C ARG A 388 20.66 9.54 5.29
N LEU A 389 20.61 8.88 4.14
CA LEU A 389 20.77 7.43 4.02
C LEU A 389 22.15 7.11 3.45
N GLU A 390 22.86 6.20 4.09
CA GLU A 390 24.11 5.61 3.61
C GLU A 390 23.95 4.10 3.40
N VAL A 391 24.31 3.62 2.23
CA VAL A 391 24.29 2.19 1.88
C VAL A 391 25.64 1.81 1.27
N ASN A 392 26.26 0.72 1.72
CA ASN A 392 27.45 0.16 1.11
C ASN A 392 27.24 -1.33 0.80
N PHE A 393 27.87 -1.79 -0.26
CA PHE A 393 27.81 -3.17 -0.73
C PHE A 393 29.17 -3.85 -0.58
N LYS A 394 29.18 -5.16 -0.32
CA LYS A 394 30.39 -5.96 -0.18
C LYS A 394 31.19 -6.02 -1.49
N LYS A 395 30.49 -5.98 -2.65
CA LYS A 395 31.03 -5.98 -4.01
C LYS A 395 30.35 -4.90 -4.84
N ASN A 396 30.98 -4.54 -5.96
CA ASN A 396 30.36 -3.63 -6.93
C ASN A 396 29.06 -4.24 -7.48
N LEU A 397 28.06 -3.41 -7.71
CA LEU A 397 26.79 -3.81 -8.28
C LEU A 397 26.97 -4.28 -9.73
N THR A 398 26.40 -5.43 -10.07
CA THR A 398 26.45 -6.01 -11.43
C THR A 398 25.47 -5.36 -12.39
N GLY A 399 24.43 -4.71 -11.88
CA GLY A 399 23.42 -3.99 -12.64
C GLY A 399 22.90 -2.77 -11.87
N PRO A 400 22.09 -1.93 -12.50
CA PRO A 400 21.48 -0.80 -11.81
C PRO A 400 20.44 -1.30 -10.78
N VAL A 401 20.41 -0.65 -9.61
CA VAL A 401 19.55 -0.99 -8.47
C VAL A 401 18.69 0.21 -8.12
N THR A 402 17.40 0.00 -7.91
CA THR A 402 16.49 1.01 -7.40
C THR A 402 16.41 0.89 -5.87
N VAL A 403 16.73 1.97 -5.18
CA VAL A 403 16.48 2.16 -3.75
C VAL A 403 15.08 2.71 -3.61
N MET A 404 14.23 2.01 -2.89
CA MET A 404 12.87 2.43 -2.58
C MET A 404 12.80 2.83 -1.10
N LEU A 405 12.28 4.01 -0.84
CA LEU A 405 12.03 4.57 0.47
C LEU A 405 10.53 4.66 0.68
N PHE A 406 9.99 3.81 1.52
CA PHE A 406 8.58 3.82 1.93
C PHE A 406 8.48 4.51 3.29
N ALA A 407 7.91 5.71 3.31
CA ALA A 407 7.78 6.53 4.49
C ALA A 407 6.33 6.64 4.94
N ILE A 408 6.09 6.55 6.25
CA ILE A 408 4.79 6.82 6.86
C ILE A 408 4.89 8.10 7.67
N ILE A 409 4.01 9.05 7.35
CA ILE A 409 3.98 10.41 7.91
C ILE A 409 2.63 10.64 8.57
N ASP A 410 2.63 11.18 9.80
CA ASP A 410 1.38 11.62 10.43
C ASP A 410 0.84 12.87 9.71
N ALA A 411 -0.33 12.76 9.10
CA ALA A 411 -0.94 13.80 8.30
C ALA A 411 -2.41 14.00 8.64
N LYS A 412 -2.99 15.09 8.18
CA LYS A 412 -4.42 15.37 8.30
C LYS A 412 -4.95 16.07 7.06
N ILE A 413 -6.18 15.77 6.73
CA ILE A 413 -7.00 16.55 5.81
C ILE A 413 -8.04 17.29 6.63
N GLU A 414 -8.26 18.57 6.34
CA GLU A 414 -9.34 19.37 6.91
C GLU A 414 -10.31 19.77 5.81
N ILE A 415 -11.61 19.65 6.09
CA ILE A 415 -12.67 20.08 5.17
C ILE A 415 -13.42 21.21 5.83
N THR A 416 -13.49 22.34 5.13
CA THR A 416 -14.17 23.57 5.59
C THR A 416 -15.70 23.45 5.43
N LYS A 417 -16.43 24.45 5.92
CA LYS A 417 -17.89 24.58 5.73
C LYS A 417 -18.25 24.65 4.22
N THR A 418 -17.41 25.28 3.41
CA THR A 418 -17.56 25.40 1.95
C THR A 418 -17.13 24.18 1.16
N ARG A 419 -16.66 23.14 1.87
CA ARG A 419 -16.11 21.91 1.30
C ARG A 419 -14.73 22.06 0.66
N ASP A 420 -14.04 23.18 0.94
CA ASP A 420 -12.64 23.33 0.54
C ASP A 420 -11.77 22.39 1.38
N VAL A 421 -10.72 21.88 0.75
CA VAL A 421 -9.82 20.89 1.34
C VAL A 421 -8.48 21.52 1.67
N ILE A 422 -8.03 21.35 2.92
CA ILE A 422 -6.72 21.79 3.40
C ILE A 422 -5.92 20.55 3.82
N MET A 423 -4.76 20.36 3.21
CA MET A 423 -3.85 19.25 3.53
C MET A 423 -2.69 19.75 4.39
N SER A 424 -2.26 18.93 5.37
CA SER A 424 -1.08 19.20 6.19
C SER A 424 0.23 18.69 5.61
N TYR A 425 0.20 18.08 4.43
CA TYR A 425 1.35 17.51 3.73
C TYR A 425 1.46 18.10 2.32
N THR A 426 2.67 18.14 1.81
CA THR A 426 2.96 18.48 0.40
C THR A 426 3.07 17.20 -0.41
N ARG A 427 2.74 17.30 -1.67
CA ARG A 427 2.90 16.22 -2.65
C ARG A 427 4.27 16.27 -3.29
#